data_3f5ef35e964187958a88d793549cf5c1
#
_entry.id   3f5ef35e964187958a88d793549cf5c1
#
_cell.length_a   1.000
_cell.length_b   1.000
_cell.length_c   1.000
_cell.angle_alpha   90.00
_cell.angle_beta   90.00
_cell.angle_gamma   90.00
#
_symmetry.space_group_name_H-M   'P 1'
#
loop_
_entity.id
_entity.type
_entity.pdbx_description
1 polymer ?
#
loop_
_entity_poly.entity_id
_entity_poly.type
_entity_poly.pdbx_seq_one_letter_code
_entity_poly.pdbx_strand_id
1 'polypeptide(L)'
;MRKENQLGYLLLLLVLIPMLITGCKKKEGDVEKTVITVKGSDTMVNLSQKWAEEYMKLHPEVSIQVTGGGSGTGVAALLNKTTEIANSSRELKPAELEDAKSKGITPVTYQVALDGIAVIVHPKSQVDNLTIKQVSDIFSGKITNWKAVGGADMPITLYGRENSSGTYEFFKEHVLGKIDGKQVDYSPATQVLQGTSALGEAVARDVKGIGYGGVGYFAERNDVKILHIKKDENSPAFSPAENNKVNYELIWNGDYSISRYLYCFTNGEATGKLKDFMDFIISPEGQNVVRTMEYIPLPMK
;
A
#
# COMPACT_ATOMS: atom_id res chain seq x y z
N MET A 1 -80.93 22.10 42.03
CA MET A 1 -81.31 21.31 43.22
C MET A 1 -80.65 19.91 43.10
N ARG A 2 -79.99 19.52 44.22
CA ARG A 2 -79.38 18.22 44.56
C ARG A 2 -78.36 17.65 43.57
N LYS A 3 -77.09 17.69 43.85
CA LYS A 3 -76.16 16.89 44.70
C LYS A 3 -76.53 15.41 44.79
N GLU A 4 -75.67 14.59 44.28
CA GLU A 4 -75.22 13.40 45.03
C GLU A 4 -73.84 12.94 44.56
N ASN A 5 -72.94 12.77 45.57
CA ASN A 5 -71.61 12.21 45.48
C ASN A 5 -71.70 10.70 45.33
N GLN A 6 -70.88 10.10 44.51
CA GLN A 6 -70.47 8.70 44.75
C GLN A 6 -68.93 8.55 44.61
N LEU A 7 -68.39 8.26 45.74
CA LEU A 7 -67.02 7.89 46.04
C LEU A 7 -66.76 6.45 45.53
N GLY A 8 -66.04 6.30 44.46
CA GLY A 8 -65.67 5.01 43.91
C GLY A 8 -64.23 4.68 44.25
N TYR A 9 -64.06 3.60 44.99
CA TYR A 9 -62.79 3.05 45.45
C TYR A 9 -61.81 2.74 44.29
N LEU A 10 -60.65 3.38 44.29
CA LEU A 10 -59.53 3.07 43.43
C LEU A 10 -58.74 1.91 44.07
N LEU A 11 -58.95 0.70 43.58
CA LEU A 11 -58.18 -0.45 43.94
C LEU A 11 -56.80 -0.37 43.22
N LEU A 12 -55.75 -0.08 43.99
CA LEU A 12 -54.37 -0.08 43.51
C LEU A 12 -53.89 -1.52 43.38
N LEU A 13 -53.94 -2.07 42.18
CA LEU A 13 -53.31 -3.36 41.82
C LEU A 13 -51.83 -3.10 41.56
N LEU A 14 -50.99 -3.35 42.57
CA LEU A 14 -49.53 -3.40 42.42
C LEU A 14 -49.15 -4.67 41.65
N VAL A 15 -48.98 -4.56 40.34
CA VAL A 15 -48.38 -5.63 39.53
C VAL A 15 -46.89 -5.62 39.75
N LEU A 16 -46.38 -6.53 40.57
CA LEU A 16 -44.95 -6.87 40.70
C LEU A 16 -44.52 -7.51 39.36
N ILE A 17 -43.85 -6.73 38.51
CA ILE A 17 -43.15 -7.25 37.35
C ILE A 17 -41.80 -7.83 37.88
N PRO A 18 -41.57 -9.14 37.79
CA PRO A 18 -40.24 -9.65 38.09
C PRO A 18 -39.29 -9.17 36.99
N MET A 19 -38.36 -8.29 37.35
CA MET A 19 -37.28 -7.86 36.53
C MET A 19 -36.37 -9.07 36.27
N LEU A 20 -36.65 -9.77 35.17
CA LEU A 20 -35.74 -10.79 34.63
C LEU A 20 -34.46 -10.07 34.23
N ILE A 21 -33.52 -10.05 35.17
CA ILE A 21 -32.12 -9.74 34.87
C ILE A 21 -31.61 -10.92 34.02
N THR A 22 -31.83 -10.82 32.72
CA THR A 22 -31.10 -11.63 31.74
C THR A 22 -29.67 -11.13 31.78
N GLY A 23 -28.88 -11.64 32.72
CA GLY A 23 -27.45 -11.56 32.68
C GLY A 23 -27.00 -12.14 31.34
N CYS A 24 -26.46 -11.27 30.45
CA CYS A 24 -25.69 -11.75 29.30
C CYS A 24 -24.63 -12.69 29.86
N LYS A 25 -24.86 -13.99 29.78
CA LYS A 25 -23.80 -14.98 29.95
C LYS A 25 -22.80 -14.69 28.84
N LYS A 26 -21.66 -14.09 29.18
CA LYS A 26 -20.46 -14.09 28.36
C LYS A 26 -20.28 -15.55 27.93
N LYS A 27 -20.37 -15.85 26.62
CA LYS A 27 -20.08 -17.19 26.13
C LYS A 27 -18.68 -17.54 26.62
N GLU A 28 -18.56 -18.60 27.41
CA GLU A 28 -17.26 -19.21 27.69
C GLU A 28 -16.67 -19.60 26.34
N GLY A 29 -15.62 -18.88 25.93
CA GLY A 29 -14.92 -19.10 24.65
C GLY A 29 -14.47 -17.85 23.91
N ASP A 30 -14.87 -16.64 24.29
CA ASP A 30 -14.30 -15.41 23.71
C ASP A 30 -12.93 -15.14 24.38
N VAL A 31 -11.90 -15.76 23.85
CA VAL A 31 -10.51 -15.38 24.15
C VAL A 31 -10.34 -13.95 23.66
N GLU A 32 -10.06 -13.02 24.57
CA GLU A 32 -9.76 -11.64 24.23
C GLU A 32 -8.54 -11.62 23.32
N LYS A 33 -8.77 -11.31 22.03
CA LYS A 33 -7.71 -11.34 21.03
C LYS A 33 -6.81 -10.13 21.18
N THR A 34 -5.50 -10.34 21.10
CA THR A 34 -4.55 -9.25 20.92
C THR A 34 -4.76 -8.66 19.53
N VAL A 35 -5.12 -7.39 19.43
CA VAL A 35 -5.31 -6.69 18.15
C VAL A 35 -4.01 -6.01 17.75
N ILE A 36 -3.58 -6.24 16.51
CA ILE A 36 -2.46 -5.53 15.87
C ILE A 36 -3.03 -4.79 14.66
N THR A 37 -2.88 -3.48 14.63
CA THR A 37 -3.28 -2.67 13.47
C THR A 37 -2.09 -2.35 12.58
N VAL A 38 -2.29 -2.52 11.27
CA VAL A 38 -1.31 -2.26 10.22
C VAL A 38 -1.92 -1.25 9.26
N LYS A 39 -1.25 -0.11 9.07
CA LYS A 39 -1.77 0.94 8.19
C LYS A 39 -0.69 1.51 7.28
N GLY A 40 -1.05 1.85 6.04
CA GLY A 40 -0.15 2.63 5.20
C GLY A 40 -0.14 2.27 3.73
N SER A 41 1.02 1.89 3.22
CA SER A 41 1.30 1.72 1.79
C SER A 41 0.29 0.81 1.08
N ASP A 42 -0.41 1.36 0.08
CA ASP A 42 -1.30 0.57 -0.77
C ASP A 42 -0.53 -0.46 -1.61
N THR A 43 0.74 -0.20 -1.91
CA THR A 43 1.63 -1.20 -2.53
C THR A 43 1.69 -2.47 -1.69
N MET A 44 1.63 -2.37 -0.35
CA MET A 44 1.81 -3.49 0.56
C MET A 44 0.51 -4.11 1.07
N VAL A 45 -0.67 -3.56 0.72
CA VAL A 45 -1.95 -4.03 1.31
C VAL A 45 -2.16 -5.52 1.10
N ASN A 46 -2.07 -6.00 -0.14
CA ASN A 46 -2.30 -7.41 -0.46
C ASN A 46 -1.29 -8.32 0.25
N LEU A 47 0.00 -7.94 0.23
CA LEU A 47 1.06 -8.68 0.90
C LEU A 47 0.83 -8.74 2.41
N SER A 48 0.50 -7.61 3.04
CA SER A 48 0.27 -7.54 4.48
C SER A 48 -0.99 -8.29 4.90
N GLN A 49 -2.04 -8.27 4.09
CA GLN A 49 -3.23 -9.10 4.31
C GLN A 49 -2.89 -10.58 4.25
N LYS A 50 -2.03 -10.98 3.32
CA LYS A 50 -1.61 -12.37 3.20
C LYS A 50 -0.73 -12.81 4.38
N TRP A 51 0.21 -11.99 4.83
CA TRP A 51 0.96 -12.24 6.06
C TRP A 51 0.03 -12.37 7.27
N ALA A 52 -0.93 -11.45 7.41
CA ALA A 52 -1.92 -11.48 8.50
C ALA A 52 -2.76 -12.76 8.47
N GLU A 53 -3.25 -13.16 7.29
CA GLU A 53 -4.01 -14.40 7.11
C GLU A 53 -3.20 -15.64 7.55
N GLU A 54 -1.98 -15.80 7.03
CA GLU A 54 -1.16 -16.97 7.34
C GLU A 54 -0.75 -17.00 8.82
N TYR A 55 -0.41 -15.84 9.41
CA TYR A 55 -0.06 -15.75 10.82
C TYR A 55 -1.25 -16.06 11.74
N MET A 56 -2.44 -15.50 11.46
CA MET A 56 -3.64 -15.73 12.28
C MET A 56 -4.16 -17.16 12.21
N LYS A 57 -3.84 -17.95 11.17
CA LYS A 57 -4.14 -19.39 11.11
C LYS A 57 -3.39 -20.17 12.20
N LEU A 58 -2.16 -19.74 12.51
CA LEU A 58 -1.29 -20.35 13.52
C LEU A 58 -1.52 -19.75 14.92
N HIS A 59 -2.04 -18.51 14.97
CA HIS A 59 -2.20 -17.71 16.18
C HIS A 59 -3.64 -17.16 16.29
N PRO A 60 -4.64 -18.02 16.58
CA PRO A 60 -6.04 -17.63 16.64
C PRO A 60 -6.36 -16.61 17.74
N GLU A 61 -5.47 -16.46 18.73
CA GLU A 61 -5.54 -15.45 19.79
C GLU A 61 -5.12 -14.05 19.33
N VAL A 62 -4.64 -13.89 18.09
CA VAL A 62 -4.25 -12.59 17.50
C VAL A 62 -5.25 -12.18 16.43
N SER A 63 -5.54 -10.90 16.35
CA SER A 63 -6.34 -10.27 15.28
C SER A 63 -5.52 -9.18 14.61
N ILE A 64 -5.16 -9.35 13.33
CA ILE A 64 -4.38 -8.38 12.59
C ILE A 64 -5.30 -7.67 11.60
N GLN A 65 -5.35 -6.33 11.70
CA GLN A 65 -6.21 -5.48 10.89
C GLN A 65 -5.36 -4.64 9.94
N VAL A 66 -5.49 -4.87 8.63
CA VAL A 66 -4.70 -4.19 7.60
C VAL A 66 -5.55 -3.15 6.88
N THR A 67 -5.06 -1.91 6.81
CA THR A 67 -5.69 -0.82 6.05
C THR A 67 -4.67 -0.09 5.19
N GLY A 68 -5.06 0.31 3.99
CA GLY A 68 -4.27 1.13 3.07
C GLY A 68 -4.36 2.63 3.37
N GLY A 69 -4.21 3.44 2.33
CA GLY A 69 -4.32 4.90 2.36
C GLY A 69 -3.00 5.63 2.10
N GLY A 70 -1.96 4.89 1.68
CA GLY A 70 -0.64 5.40 1.34
C GLY A 70 0.35 5.44 2.50
N SER A 71 1.63 5.40 2.19
CA SER A 71 2.74 5.38 3.17
C SER A 71 2.70 6.55 4.14
N GLY A 72 2.42 7.76 3.64
CA GLY A 72 2.31 8.96 4.47
C GLY A 72 1.21 8.86 5.52
N THR A 73 0.07 8.25 5.16
CA THR A 73 -1.04 8.03 6.11
C THR A 73 -0.66 7.02 7.20
N GLY A 74 0.07 5.95 6.84
CA GLY A 74 0.58 4.98 7.80
C GLY A 74 1.57 5.59 8.77
N VAL A 75 2.54 6.35 8.26
CA VAL A 75 3.52 7.07 9.09
C VAL A 75 2.81 8.03 10.04
N ALA A 76 1.88 8.84 9.54
CA ALA A 76 1.10 9.75 10.40
C ALA A 76 0.32 8.99 11.49
N ALA A 77 -0.26 7.83 11.16
CA ALA A 77 -0.96 6.99 12.14
C ALA A 77 -0.01 6.46 13.23
N LEU A 78 1.20 6.02 12.86
CA LEU A 78 2.22 5.58 13.81
C LEU A 78 2.64 6.73 14.73
N LEU A 79 2.91 7.91 14.18
CA LEU A 79 3.30 9.11 14.94
C LEU A 79 2.18 9.61 15.86
N ASN A 80 0.93 9.31 15.55
CA ASN A 80 -0.22 9.59 16.41
C ASN A 80 -0.62 8.42 17.32
N LYS A 81 0.15 7.32 17.34
CA LYS A 81 -0.09 6.11 18.15
C LYS A 81 -1.46 5.47 17.88
N THR A 82 -1.94 5.53 16.63
CA THR A 82 -3.21 4.95 16.19
C THR A 82 -3.02 3.70 15.31
N THR A 83 -1.79 3.24 15.16
CA THR A 83 -1.43 1.95 14.56
C THR A 83 -0.15 1.43 15.22
N GLU A 84 0.01 0.12 15.31
CA GLU A 84 1.22 -0.55 15.81
C GLU A 84 2.28 -0.67 14.73
N ILE A 85 1.86 -0.86 13.46
CA ILE A 85 2.75 -1.00 12.31
C ILE A 85 2.36 0.01 11.24
N ALA A 86 3.31 0.82 10.81
CA ALA A 86 3.17 1.63 9.59
C ALA A 86 3.86 0.93 8.42
N ASN A 87 3.09 0.52 7.42
CA ASN A 87 3.62 0.03 6.15
C ASN A 87 4.04 1.18 5.26
N SER A 88 5.23 1.08 4.68
CA SER A 88 5.74 2.11 3.79
C SER A 88 6.53 1.53 2.60
N SER A 89 6.33 2.11 1.46
CA SER A 89 7.08 1.82 0.23
C SER A 89 8.14 2.89 -0.08
N ARG A 90 8.59 3.59 0.94
CA ARG A 90 9.71 4.54 0.98
C ARG A 90 10.26 4.65 2.40
N GLU A 91 11.42 5.20 2.52
CA GLU A 91 11.98 5.58 3.83
C GLU A 91 11.17 6.72 4.48
N LEU A 92 11.40 6.92 5.78
CA LEU A 92 10.86 8.07 6.51
C LEU A 92 11.53 9.35 5.99
N LYS A 93 10.73 10.39 5.79
CA LYS A 93 11.22 11.71 5.41
C LYS A 93 11.90 12.39 6.61
N PRO A 94 12.88 13.27 6.39
CA PRO A 94 13.47 14.05 7.48
C PRO A 94 12.44 14.77 8.36
N ALA A 95 11.41 15.36 7.76
CA ALA A 95 10.34 16.02 8.51
C ALA A 95 9.50 15.04 9.37
N GLU A 96 9.32 13.79 8.91
CA GLU A 96 8.64 12.74 9.68
C GLU A 96 9.48 12.27 10.87
N LEU A 97 10.80 12.22 10.71
CA LEU A 97 11.74 11.90 11.80
C LEU A 97 11.76 13.02 12.86
N GLU A 98 11.74 14.29 12.45
CA GLU A 98 11.64 15.43 13.38
C GLU A 98 10.29 15.44 14.12
N ASP A 99 9.18 15.15 13.42
CA ASP A 99 7.84 15.03 14.04
C ASP A 99 7.83 13.86 15.04
N ALA A 100 8.39 12.70 14.69
CA ALA A 100 8.53 11.57 15.59
C ALA A 100 9.24 11.96 16.89
N LYS A 101 10.40 12.63 16.76
CA LYS A 101 11.18 13.11 17.91
C LYS A 101 10.37 14.06 18.79
N SER A 102 9.64 15.01 18.19
CA SER A 102 8.79 15.96 18.92
C SER A 102 7.68 15.28 19.72
N LYS A 103 7.18 14.13 19.24
CA LYS A 103 6.11 13.33 19.86
C LYS A 103 6.62 12.24 20.81
N GLY A 104 7.94 12.14 21.02
CA GLY A 104 8.54 11.08 21.83
C GLY A 104 8.34 9.69 21.21
N ILE A 105 8.31 9.62 19.88
CA ILE A 105 8.26 8.37 19.11
C ILE A 105 9.67 8.05 18.64
N THR A 106 10.06 6.78 18.73
CA THR A 106 11.35 6.28 18.23
C THR A 106 11.06 5.22 17.15
N PRO A 107 10.93 5.61 15.88
CA PRO A 107 10.63 4.66 14.83
C PRO A 107 11.74 3.62 14.67
N VAL A 108 11.38 2.35 14.71
CA VAL A 108 12.27 1.23 14.34
C VAL A 108 11.89 0.78 12.95
N THR A 109 12.91 0.59 12.11
CA THR A 109 12.76 0.27 10.68
C THR A 109 13.03 -1.20 10.43
N TYR A 110 12.07 -1.89 9.83
CA TYR A 110 12.21 -3.25 9.33
C TYR A 110 12.12 -3.22 7.81
N GLN A 111 13.17 -3.65 7.11
CA GLN A 111 13.10 -4.00 5.70
C GLN A 111 12.41 -5.35 5.61
N VAL A 112 11.32 -5.46 4.86
CA VAL A 112 10.47 -6.66 4.87
C VAL A 112 10.35 -7.35 3.51
N ALA A 113 10.61 -6.62 2.43
CA ALA A 113 10.63 -7.12 1.05
C ALA A 113 11.30 -6.08 0.14
N LEU A 114 11.50 -6.41 -1.13
CA LEU A 114 11.78 -5.45 -2.20
C LEU A 114 10.59 -5.37 -3.16
N ASP A 115 10.56 -4.30 -3.95
CA ASP A 115 9.55 -4.03 -4.95
C ASP A 115 10.20 -3.40 -6.19
N GLY A 116 9.82 -3.86 -7.37
CA GLY A 116 10.12 -3.20 -8.64
C GLY A 116 8.94 -2.32 -9.04
N ILE A 117 9.21 -1.08 -9.48
CA ILE A 117 8.14 -0.22 -10.00
C ILE A 117 7.96 -0.49 -11.48
N ALA A 118 6.89 -1.17 -11.83
CA ALA A 118 6.49 -1.35 -13.21
C ALA A 118 5.91 -0.05 -13.80
N VAL A 119 6.35 0.32 -14.99
CA VAL A 119 5.68 1.31 -15.84
C VAL A 119 4.77 0.54 -16.79
N ILE A 120 3.49 0.84 -16.76
CA ILE A 120 2.46 0.08 -17.47
C ILE A 120 1.74 0.94 -18.51
N VAL A 121 1.36 0.28 -19.60
CA VAL A 121 0.55 0.84 -20.68
C VAL A 121 -0.56 -0.15 -21.06
N HIS A 122 -1.50 0.29 -21.88
CA HIS A 122 -2.51 -0.60 -22.46
C HIS A 122 -1.84 -1.68 -23.35
N PRO A 123 -2.33 -2.93 -23.38
CA PRO A 123 -1.70 -4.04 -24.15
C PRO A 123 -1.53 -3.76 -25.65
N LYS A 124 -2.38 -2.90 -26.24
CA LYS A 124 -2.30 -2.48 -27.65
C LYS A 124 -1.27 -1.37 -27.92
N SER A 125 -0.55 -0.91 -26.90
CA SER A 125 0.52 0.08 -27.12
C SER A 125 1.62 -0.50 -28.00
N GLN A 126 2.11 0.30 -28.95
CA GLN A 126 3.23 -0.04 -29.83
C GLN A 126 4.60 0.20 -29.18
N VAL A 127 4.60 0.89 -28.03
CA VAL A 127 5.83 1.15 -27.28
C VAL A 127 6.15 -0.07 -26.42
N ASP A 128 7.38 -0.58 -26.52
CA ASP A 128 7.86 -1.74 -25.75
C ASP A 128 8.86 -1.34 -24.68
N ASN A 129 9.59 -0.27 -24.88
CA ASN A 129 10.58 0.20 -23.93
C ASN A 129 10.67 1.73 -23.90
N LEU A 130 11.12 2.27 -22.77
CA LEU A 130 11.41 3.69 -22.56
C LEU A 130 12.71 3.82 -21.76
N THR A 131 13.45 4.90 -21.96
CA THR A 131 14.49 5.31 -21.03
C THR A 131 13.87 5.97 -19.80
N ILE A 132 14.58 5.96 -18.65
CA ILE A 132 14.15 6.72 -17.45
C ILE A 132 13.89 8.17 -17.80
N LYS A 133 14.74 8.77 -18.64
CA LYS A 133 14.55 10.13 -19.09
C LYS A 133 13.24 10.33 -19.87
N GLN A 134 12.90 9.42 -20.78
CA GLN A 134 11.63 9.47 -21.52
C GLN A 134 10.44 9.31 -20.57
N VAL A 135 10.50 8.40 -19.61
CA VAL A 135 9.47 8.26 -18.58
C VAL A 135 9.31 9.56 -17.78
N SER A 136 10.42 10.18 -17.35
CA SER A 136 10.41 11.49 -16.68
C SER A 136 9.78 12.58 -17.55
N ASP A 137 10.18 12.67 -18.82
CA ASP A 137 9.68 13.69 -19.74
C ASP A 137 8.19 13.49 -20.07
N ILE A 138 7.69 12.25 -20.09
CA ILE A 138 6.27 11.94 -20.23
C ILE A 138 5.51 12.40 -18.99
N PHE A 139 5.89 11.95 -17.79
CA PHE A 139 5.17 12.26 -16.56
C PHE A 139 5.29 13.73 -16.12
N SER A 140 6.33 14.44 -16.55
CA SER A 140 6.45 15.90 -16.37
C SER A 140 5.68 16.70 -17.44
N GLY A 141 5.14 16.05 -18.47
CA GLY A 141 4.37 16.68 -19.53
C GLY A 141 5.22 17.34 -20.63
N LYS A 142 6.52 17.05 -20.70
CA LYS A 142 7.39 17.51 -21.82
C LYS A 142 7.12 16.68 -23.09
N ILE A 143 6.82 15.39 -22.93
CA ILE A 143 6.36 14.50 -24.00
C ILE A 143 4.87 14.25 -23.78
N THR A 144 4.02 14.67 -24.72
CA THR A 144 2.56 14.59 -24.61
C THR A 144 1.91 13.73 -25.69
N ASN A 145 2.74 13.19 -26.62
CA ASN A 145 2.26 12.36 -27.72
C ASN A 145 3.16 11.12 -27.86
N TRP A 146 2.55 9.95 -27.97
CA TRP A 146 3.24 8.66 -28.08
C TRP A 146 4.19 8.58 -29.29
N LYS A 147 3.93 9.33 -30.38
CA LYS A 147 4.79 9.38 -31.55
C LYS A 147 6.23 9.82 -31.23
N ALA A 148 6.41 10.67 -30.21
CA ALA A 148 7.74 11.14 -29.79
C ALA A 148 8.63 10.04 -29.21
N VAL A 149 8.04 8.90 -28.86
CA VAL A 149 8.74 7.74 -28.30
C VAL A 149 8.50 6.47 -29.11
N GLY A 150 8.18 6.61 -30.40
CA GLY A 150 8.02 5.49 -31.33
C GLY A 150 6.64 4.82 -31.32
N GLY A 151 5.67 5.38 -30.62
CA GLY A 151 4.29 4.92 -30.61
C GLY A 151 3.42 5.54 -31.69
N ALA A 152 2.12 5.29 -31.63
CA ALA A 152 1.12 5.85 -32.54
C ALA A 152 0.98 7.37 -32.35
N ASP A 153 0.51 8.07 -33.40
CA ASP A 153 0.23 9.51 -33.34
C ASP A 153 -1.05 9.77 -32.52
N MET A 154 -0.93 9.73 -31.20
CA MET A 154 -2.03 9.97 -30.26
C MET A 154 -1.52 10.61 -28.97
N PRO A 155 -2.36 11.42 -28.29
CA PRO A 155 -1.97 12.03 -27.01
C PRO A 155 -1.76 10.97 -25.93
N ILE A 156 -0.91 11.28 -24.94
CA ILE A 156 -0.68 10.44 -23.78
C ILE A 156 -1.64 10.85 -22.66
N THR A 157 -2.31 9.88 -22.04
CA THR A 157 -3.08 10.07 -20.80
C THR A 157 -2.22 9.62 -19.61
N LEU A 158 -1.95 10.54 -18.68
CA LEU A 158 -1.12 10.28 -17.50
C LEU A 158 -1.98 9.84 -16.32
N TYR A 159 -1.70 8.67 -15.77
CA TYR A 159 -2.30 8.15 -14.53
C TYR A 159 -1.26 8.11 -13.43
N GLY A 160 -1.52 8.81 -12.34
CA GLY A 160 -0.64 8.92 -11.18
C GLY A 160 -1.33 8.54 -9.89
N ARG A 161 -0.55 8.56 -8.80
CA ARG A 161 -1.00 8.24 -7.46
C ARG A 161 -1.22 9.53 -6.65
N GLU A 162 -2.00 9.40 -5.60
CA GLU A 162 -2.24 10.44 -4.60
C GLU A 162 -0.96 10.81 -3.83
N ASN A 163 -0.92 12.02 -3.28
CA ASN A 163 0.26 12.57 -2.58
C ASN A 163 0.65 11.80 -1.30
N SER A 164 -0.28 11.05 -0.69
CA SER A 164 0.01 10.17 0.45
C SER A 164 0.71 8.86 0.04
N SER A 165 0.75 8.55 -1.26
CA SER A 165 1.37 7.34 -1.78
C SER A 165 2.90 7.40 -1.68
N GLY A 166 3.50 6.38 -1.03
CA GLY A 166 4.95 6.20 -1.05
C GLY A 166 5.49 5.90 -2.45
N THR A 167 4.66 5.32 -3.34
CA THR A 167 5.03 5.09 -4.75
C THR A 167 5.06 6.39 -5.52
N TYR A 168 4.12 7.31 -5.27
CA TYR A 168 4.16 8.66 -5.84
C TYR A 168 5.47 9.39 -5.47
N GLU A 169 5.82 9.41 -4.19
CA GLU A 169 7.03 10.07 -3.69
C GLU A 169 8.30 9.43 -4.26
N PHE A 170 8.40 8.09 -4.18
CA PHE A 170 9.55 7.37 -4.72
C PHE A 170 9.75 7.63 -6.22
N PHE A 171 8.68 7.56 -7.01
CA PHE A 171 8.72 7.78 -8.45
C PHE A 171 9.11 9.24 -8.78
N LYS A 172 8.60 10.20 -8.00
CA LYS A 172 8.96 11.61 -8.12
C LYS A 172 10.46 11.83 -7.87
N GLU A 173 10.99 11.24 -6.82
CA GLU A 173 12.39 11.44 -6.43
C GLU A 173 13.38 10.72 -7.36
N HIS A 174 13.06 9.49 -7.78
CA HIS A 174 14.00 8.60 -8.47
C HIS A 174 13.81 8.57 -9.98
N VAL A 175 12.59 8.80 -10.49
CA VAL A 175 12.29 8.75 -11.92
C VAL A 175 12.16 10.15 -12.51
N LEU A 176 11.32 11.03 -11.93
CA LEU A 176 11.29 12.41 -12.39
C LEU A 176 12.59 13.13 -12.07
N GLY A 177 13.14 12.88 -10.89
CA GLY A 177 14.45 13.35 -10.49
C GLY A 177 14.54 14.88 -10.33
N LYS A 178 15.75 15.40 -10.46
CA LYS A 178 16.05 16.84 -10.34
C LYS A 178 16.70 17.37 -11.59
N ILE A 179 16.31 18.59 -11.97
CA ILE A 179 16.98 19.38 -13.01
C ILE A 179 17.48 20.66 -12.36
N ASP A 180 18.78 20.95 -12.52
CA ASP A 180 19.45 22.10 -11.88
C ASP A 180 19.19 22.19 -10.36
N GLY A 181 19.22 21.04 -9.69
CA GLY A 181 18.98 20.92 -8.25
C GLY A 181 17.52 21.05 -7.81
N LYS A 182 16.59 21.36 -8.72
CA LYS A 182 15.15 21.48 -8.41
C LYS A 182 14.42 20.20 -8.76
N GLN A 183 13.56 19.74 -7.84
CA GLN A 183 12.72 18.59 -8.06
C GLN A 183 11.78 18.82 -9.25
N VAL A 184 11.75 17.85 -10.18
CA VAL A 184 10.77 17.84 -11.28
C VAL A 184 9.43 17.40 -10.74
N ASP A 185 8.38 18.14 -11.06
CA ASP A 185 7.01 17.82 -10.67
C ASP A 185 6.28 17.06 -11.77
N TYR A 186 5.24 16.33 -11.36
CA TYR A 186 4.29 15.73 -12.30
C TYR A 186 3.55 16.81 -13.09
N SER A 187 3.20 16.47 -14.32
CA SER A 187 2.31 17.29 -15.14
C SER A 187 0.98 17.55 -14.42
N PRO A 188 0.46 18.78 -14.43
CA PRO A 188 -0.88 19.08 -13.91
C PRO A 188 -2.01 18.29 -14.61
N ALA A 189 -1.75 17.75 -15.80
CA ALA A 189 -2.68 16.90 -16.54
C ALA A 189 -2.74 15.45 -16.01
N THR A 190 -1.93 15.11 -15.02
CA THR A 190 -1.92 13.76 -14.42
C THR A 190 -3.24 13.51 -13.68
N GLN A 191 -3.94 12.45 -14.07
CA GLN A 191 -5.14 11.97 -13.38
C GLN A 191 -4.73 11.20 -12.12
N VAL A 192 -5.07 11.74 -10.96
CA VAL A 192 -4.70 11.17 -9.65
C VAL A 192 -5.71 10.13 -9.23
N LEU A 193 -5.23 8.92 -8.94
CA LEU A 193 -6.05 7.77 -8.54
C LEU A 193 -5.63 7.25 -7.16
N GLN A 194 -6.63 6.77 -6.41
CA GLN A 194 -6.41 6.18 -5.08
C GLN A 194 -6.05 4.70 -5.22
N GLY A 195 -4.84 4.35 -4.79
CA GLY A 195 -4.35 2.97 -4.79
C GLY A 195 -3.82 2.47 -6.15
N THR A 196 -3.01 1.42 -6.09
CA THR A 196 -2.37 0.82 -7.29
C THR A 196 -3.37 0.09 -8.17
N SER A 197 -4.36 -0.57 -7.58
CA SER A 197 -5.39 -1.30 -8.33
C SER A 197 -6.21 -0.38 -9.24
N ALA A 198 -6.69 0.77 -8.71
CA ALA A 198 -7.47 1.73 -9.49
C ALA A 198 -6.66 2.30 -10.68
N LEU A 199 -5.35 2.53 -10.47
CA LEU A 199 -4.45 2.96 -11.54
C LEU A 199 -4.33 1.90 -12.63
N GLY A 200 -4.13 0.63 -12.24
CA GLY A 200 -4.09 -0.49 -13.19
C GLY A 200 -5.36 -0.63 -14.02
N GLU A 201 -6.54 -0.49 -13.39
CA GLU A 201 -7.84 -0.52 -14.07
C GLU A 201 -8.01 0.63 -15.07
N ALA A 202 -7.55 1.83 -14.73
CA ALA A 202 -7.63 2.98 -15.62
C ALA A 202 -6.75 2.78 -16.86
N VAL A 203 -5.51 2.31 -16.70
CA VAL A 203 -4.60 2.03 -17.82
C VAL A 203 -5.13 0.88 -18.69
N ALA A 204 -5.71 -0.16 -18.11
CA ALA A 204 -6.29 -1.29 -18.84
C ALA A 204 -7.46 -0.87 -19.78
N ARG A 205 -8.14 0.24 -19.47
CA ARG A 205 -9.29 0.74 -20.24
C ARG A 205 -8.96 1.89 -21.21
N ASP A 206 -7.75 2.45 -21.12
CA ASP A 206 -7.34 3.58 -21.96
C ASP A 206 -6.14 3.23 -22.83
N VAL A 207 -6.36 3.09 -24.14
CA VAL A 207 -5.30 2.82 -25.12
C VAL A 207 -4.20 3.88 -25.16
N LYS A 208 -4.47 5.07 -24.66
CA LYS A 208 -3.53 6.20 -24.57
C LYS A 208 -2.81 6.26 -23.23
N GLY A 209 -3.24 5.44 -22.27
CA GLY A 209 -2.83 5.49 -20.87
C GLY A 209 -1.41 5.02 -20.64
N ILE A 210 -0.76 5.70 -19.69
CA ILE A 210 0.47 5.26 -19.02
C ILE A 210 0.30 5.45 -17.52
N GLY A 211 0.82 4.49 -16.73
CA GLY A 211 0.80 4.54 -15.28
C GLY A 211 1.99 3.80 -14.68
N TYR A 212 2.06 3.75 -13.35
CA TYR A 212 3.14 3.07 -12.64
C TYR A 212 2.66 2.51 -11.29
N GLY A 213 3.35 1.49 -10.82
CA GLY A 213 3.05 0.89 -9.51
C GLY A 213 3.92 -0.32 -9.22
N GLY A 214 3.76 -0.92 -8.03
CA GLY A 214 4.51 -2.12 -7.64
C GLY A 214 4.24 -3.28 -8.59
N VAL A 215 5.31 -3.97 -8.97
CA VAL A 215 5.26 -5.05 -9.96
C VAL A 215 4.33 -6.19 -9.56
N GLY A 216 4.22 -6.50 -8.26
CA GLY A 216 3.33 -7.56 -7.75
C GLY A 216 1.85 -7.34 -8.07
N TYR A 217 1.42 -6.11 -8.40
CA TYR A 217 0.06 -5.84 -8.86
C TYR A 217 -0.16 -6.13 -10.35
N PHE A 218 0.91 -6.20 -11.12
CA PHE A 218 0.84 -6.23 -12.59
C PHE A 218 1.44 -7.48 -13.23
N ALA A 219 2.30 -8.20 -12.51
CA ALA A 219 3.05 -9.33 -13.05
C ALA A 219 2.15 -10.41 -13.69
N GLU A 220 1.03 -10.73 -13.07
CA GLU A 220 0.08 -11.76 -13.56
C GLU A 220 -1.06 -11.18 -14.41
N ARG A 221 -1.10 -9.84 -14.63
CA ARG A 221 -2.17 -9.20 -15.41
C ARG A 221 -1.90 -9.25 -16.90
N ASN A 222 -2.89 -9.70 -17.68
CA ASN A 222 -2.84 -9.75 -19.14
C ASN A 222 -3.53 -8.55 -19.82
N ASP A 223 -4.18 -7.69 -19.03
CA ASP A 223 -4.92 -6.51 -19.50
C ASP A 223 -4.12 -5.21 -19.40
N VAL A 224 -2.86 -5.29 -18.95
CA VAL A 224 -1.86 -4.23 -19.04
C VAL A 224 -0.55 -4.79 -19.61
N LYS A 225 0.26 -3.94 -20.23
CA LYS A 225 1.61 -4.28 -20.69
C LYS A 225 2.63 -3.55 -19.82
N ILE A 226 3.56 -4.29 -19.24
CA ILE A 226 4.71 -3.75 -18.50
C ILE A 226 5.78 -3.37 -19.54
N LEU A 227 6.25 -2.14 -19.47
CA LEU A 227 7.33 -1.65 -20.34
C LEU A 227 8.70 -2.09 -19.81
N HIS A 228 9.60 -2.36 -20.74
CA HIS A 228 11.03 -2.48 -20.43
C HIS A 228 11.60 -1.08 -20.19
N ILE A 229 12.44 -0.95 -19.17
CA ILE A 229 13.08 0.32 -18.82
C ILE A 229 14.57 0.25 -19.11
N LYS A 230 15.06 1.26 -19.80
CA LYS A 230 16.49 1.51 -20.01
C LYS A 230 16.95 2.60 -19.03
N LYS A 231 18.12 2.43 -18.48
CA LYS A 231 18.75 3.49 -17.68
C LYS A 231 19.03 4.73 -18.55
N ASP A 232 19.54 4.51 -19.75
CA ASP A 232 19.82 5.51 -20.79
C ASP A 232 19.73 4.86 -22.19
N GLU A 233 19.99 5.60 -23.25
CA GLU A 233 19.86 5.13 -24.63
C GLU A 233 20.79 3.96 -24.97
N ASN A 234 21.94 3.84 -24.30
CA ASN A 234 22.96 2.83 -24.55
C ASN A 234 22.83 1.60 -23.62
N SER A 235 21.96 1.68 -22.62
CA SER A 235 21.76 0.62 -21.63
C SER A 235 20.82 -0.44 -22.17
N PRO A 236 20.95 -1.70 -21.71
CA PRO A 236 19.95 -2.74 -21.98
C PRO A 236 18.60 -2.36 -21.41
N ALA A 237 17.55 -2.87 -22.03
CA ALA A 237 16.16 -2.69 -21.57
C ALA A 237 15.79 -3.86 -20.65
N PHE A 238 15.33 -3.58 -19.44
CA PHE A 238 14.92 -4.56 -18.46
C PHE A 238 13.46 -4.38 -18.07
N SER A 239 12.75 -5.50 -17.92
CA SER A 239 11.41 -5.53 -17.35
C SER A 239 11.47 -6.14 -15.94
N PRO A 240 10.75 -5.58 -14.96
CA PRO A 240 10.70 -6.16 -13.62
C PRO A 240 9.88 -7.45 -13.58
N ALA A 241 9.12 -7.77 -14.63
CA ALA A 241 8.40 -9.03 -14.77
C ALA A 241 8.33 -9.47 -16.22
N GLU A 242 8.48 -10.77 -16.45
CA GLU A 242 8.36 -11.42 -17.75
C GLU A 242 7.61 -12.74 -17.61
N ASN A 243 6.80 -13.09 -18.62
CA ASN A 243 6.03 -14.34 -18.65
C ASN A 243 5.15 -14.51 -17.37
N ASN A 244 4.52 -13.43 -16.93
CA ASN A 244 3.69 -13.37 -15.72
C ASN A 244 4.45 -13.70 -14.42
N LYS A 245 5.76 -13.49 -14.39
CA LYS A 245 6.58 -13.69 -13.18
C LYS A 245 7.53 -12.53 -12.96
N VAL A 246 7.70 -12.16 -11.70
CA VAL A 246 8.67 -11.13 -11.31
C VAL A 246 10.10 -11.66 -11.50
N ASN A 247 10.95 -10.82 -12.06
CA ASN A 247 12.37 -11.13 -12.24
C ASN A 247 13.16 -10.66 -11.01
N TYR A 248 13.30 -11.55 -10.03
CA TYR A 248 13.96 -11.24 -8.76
C TYR A 248 15.43 -10.84 -8.93
N GLU A 249 16.15 -11.51 -9.81
CA GLU A 249 17.59 -11.27 -9.96
C GLU A 249 17.91 -9.88 -10.46
N LEU A 250 17.13 -9.36 -11.43
CA LEU A 250 17.32 -7.99 -11.92
C LEU A 250 17.11 -6.94 -10.81
N ILE A 251 16.30 -7.25 -9.81
CA ILE A 251 16.01 -6.36 -8.69
C ILE A 251 17.06 -6.51 -7.59
N TRP A 252 17.45 -7.75 -7.25
CA TRP A 252 18.52 -8.01 -6.28
C TRP A 252 19.87 -7.47 -6.71
N ASN A 253 20.20 -7.60 -8.00
CA ASN A 253 21.48 -7.14 -8.56
C ASN A 253 21.48 -5.62 -8.82
N GLY A 254 20.34 -4.95 -8.75
CA GLY A 254 20.20 -3.52 -9.03
C GLY A 254 20.23 -3.19 -10.54
N ASP A 255 20.10 -4.19 -11.42
CA ASP A 255 20.05 -4.00 -12.87
C ASP A 255 18.74 -3.30 -13.27
N TYR A 256 17.63 -3.63 -12.59
CA TYR A 256 16.40 -2.88 -12.77
C TYR A 256 16.41 -1.60 -11.92
N SER A 257 16.56 -0.47 -12.59
CA SER A 257 16.88 0.82 -11.96
C SER A 257 15.73 1.46 -11.17
N ILE A 258 14.49 0.97 -11.29
CA ILE A 258 13.33 1.47 -10.53
C ILE A 258 12.90 0.42 -9.50
N SER A 259 13.77 0.14 -8.53
CA SER A 259 13.52 -0.80 -7.45
C SER A 259 13.74 -0.17 -6.07
N ARG A 260 13.12 -0.72 -5.04
CA ARG A 260 13.15 -0.19 -3.67
C ARG A 260 12.91 -1.27 -2.62
N TYR A 261 13.29 -0.98 -1.37
CA TYR A 261 12.80 -1.73 -0.23
C TYR A 261 11.36 -1.34 0.14
N LEU A 262 10.65 -2.30 0.70
CA LEU A 262 9.41 -2.12 1.43
C LEU A 262 9.69 -2.21 2.93
N TYR A 263 9.01 -1.38 3.70
CA TYR A 263 9.31 -1.17 5.12
C TYR A 263 8.07 -1.37 5.99
N CYS A 264 8.30 -1.92 7.17
CA CYS A 264 7.42 -1.77 8.31
C CYS A 264 8.12 -0.90 9.37
N PHE A 265 7.41 0.08 9.91
CA PHE A 265 7.88 0.90 11.00
C PHE A 265 7.05 0.62 12.25
N THR A 266 7.71 0.52 13.40
CA THR A 266 7.07 0.40 14.73
C THR A 266 7.53 1.54 15.63
N ASN A 267 6.79 1.81 16.71
CA ASN A 267 7.22 2.75 17.74
C ASN A 267 8.03 2.02 18.80
N GLY A 268 9.35 2.12 18.74
CA GLY A 268 10.28 1.32 19.54
C GLY A 268 10.42 -0.12 19.02
N GLU A 269 11.29 -0.89 19.65
CA GLU A 269 11.44 -2.32 19.37
C GLU A 269 10.12 -3.05 19.60
N ALA A 270 9.74 -3.91 18.66
CA ALA A 270 8.55 -4.73 18.80
C ALA A 270 8.69 -5.70 19.97
N THR A 271 7.61 -5.86 20.75
CA THR A 271 7.58 -6.76 21.92
C THR A 271 6.32 -7.64 21.89
N GLY A 272 6.33 -8.77 22.64
CA GLY A 272 5.18 -9.67 22.72
C GLY A 272 4.66 -10.11 21.36
N LYS A 273 3.34 -10.14 21.16
CA LYS A 273 2.70 -10.58 19.92
C LYS A 273 3.06 -9.73 18.69
N LEU A 274 3.36 -8.46 18.89
CA LEU A 274 3.85 -7.61 17.82
C LEU A 274 5.23 -8.10 17.33
N LYS A 275 6.13 -8.44 18.25
CA LYS A 275 7.44 -9.00 17.90
C LYS A 275 7.29 -10.34 17.18
N ASP A 276 6.44 -11.23 17.71
CA ASP A 276 6.21 -12.55 17.11
C ASP A 276 5.74 -12.40 15.64
N PHE A 277 4.85 -11.43 15.37
CA PHE A 277 4.39 -11.15 14.01
C PHE A 277 5.48 -10.54 13.13
N MET A 278 6.27 -9.60 13.65
CA MET A 278 7.40 -9.02 12.90
C MET A 278 8.46 -10.08 12.58
N ASP A 279 8.76 -10.97 13.53
CA ASP A 279 9.68 -12.09 13.32
C ASP A 279 9.14 -13.07 12.27
N PHE A 280 7.83 -13.36 12.25
CA PHE A 280 7.19 -14.15 11.21
C PHE A 280 7.36 -13.49 9.83
N ILE A 281 7.12 -12.19 9.68
CA ILE A 281 7.25 -11.49 8.41
C ILE A 281 8.63 -11.68 7.78
N ILE A 282 9.70 -11.64 8.59
CA ILE A 282 11.08 -11.77 8.10
C ILE A 282 11.59 -13.23 8.11
N SER A 283 10.81 -14.18 8.63
CA SER A 283 11.15 -15.61 8.65
C SER A 283 11.11 -16.21 7.24
N PRO A 284 11.68 -17.42 7.04
CA PRO A 284 11.55 -18.15 5.77
C PRO A 284 10.09 -18.32 5.31
N GLU A 285 9.17 -18.57 6.25
CA GLU A 285 7.73 -18.72 5.99
C GLU A 285 7.11 -17.41 5.51
N GLY A 286 7.38 -16.31 6.21
CA GLY A 286 6.93 -14.98 5.82
C GLY A 286 7.52 -14.52 4.49
N GLN A 287 8.77 -14.85 4.21
CA GLN A 287 9.43 -14.57 2.93
C GLN A 287 8.93 -15.48 1.80
N ASN A 288 8.43 -16.67 2.10
CA ASN A 288 7.71 -17.48 1.13
C ASN A 288 6.36 -16.83 0.74
N VAL A 289 5.67 -16.19 1.68
CA VAL A 289 4.47 -15.38 1.37
C VAL A 289 4.84 -14.25 0.41
N VAL A 290 5.98 -13.57 0.60
CA VAL A 290 6.46 -12.53 -0.33
C VAL A 290 6.55 -13.07 -1.76
N ARG A 291 7.15 -14.25 -1.94
CA ARG A 291 7.25 -14.90 -3.27
C ARG A 291 5.91 -15.24 -3.87
N THR A 292 5.00 -15.83 -3.09
CA THR A 292 3.68 -16.23 -3.59
C THR A 292 2.78 -15.06 -3.95
N MET A 293 3.12 -13.86 -3.47
CA MET A 293 2.42 -12.61 -3.76
C MET A 293 3.13 -11.77 -4.85
N GLU A 294 4.08 -12.36 -5.57
CA GLU A 294 4.85 -11.73 -6.64
C GLU A 294 5.61 -10.46 -6.20
N TYR A 295 5.98 -10.39 -4.92
CA TYR A 295 6.97 -9.43 -4.42
C TYR A 295 8.35 -10.07 -4.34
N ILE A 296 9.37 -9.27 -4.19
CA ILE A 296 10.75 -9.74 -4.15
C ILE A 296 11.16 -9.99 -2.71
N PRO A 297 11.43 -11.25 -2.32
CA PRO A 297 11.86 -11.55 -0.96
C PRO A 297 13.21 -10.92 -0.66
N LEU A 298 13.50 -10.74 0.62
CA LEU A 298 14.83 -10.34 1.05
C LEU A 298 15.86 -11.39 0.60
N PRO A 299 17.08 -10.98 0.20
CA PRO A 299 18.13 -11.94 -0.09
C PRO A 299 18.42 -12.74 1.18
N MET A 300 18.29 -14.06 1.10
CA MET A 300 18.68 -14.92 2.21
C MET A 300 20.20 -14.86 2.36
N LYS A 301 20.64 -14.57 3.56
CA LYS A 301 22.07 -14.60 3.93
C LYS A 301 22.56 -16.03 4.08
#